data_3719bbd8cd4c31fc1ca055879822959c
#
_entry.id   3719bbd8cd4c31fc1ca055879822959c
#
_cell.length_a   1.000
_cell.length_b   1.000
_cell.length_c   1.000
_cell.angle_alpha   90.00
_cell.angle_beta   90.00
_cell.angle_gamma   90.00
#
_symmetry.space_group_name_H-M   'P 1'
#
loop_
_entity.id
_entity.type
_entity.pdbx_description
1 polymer ?
#
loop_
_entity_poly.entity_id
_entity_poly.type
_entity_poly.pdbx_seq_one_letter_code
_entity_poly.pdbx_strand_id
1 'polypeptide(L)'
;MVEIAYPDAEAYAKWAGKRLPTEAEFEFAARGGLSGKTYVWGDAFRPDGKWMANTWQGGFPVKDAGEDGYIGIAPVKSFPANGYGLYDMAGNVWEWCSDWYRPDYYDTVATKGGVTRNPQGPDSPLDPAEPNEKKRVHRGGSFLCNEQYCSRYIVGTRGKGEVNTGTNHLGFRCVKSPSQIAAKTTGAF
;
A
#
# COMPACT_ATOMS: atom_id res chain seq x y z
N MET A 1 -4.73 8.51 9.12
CA MET A 1 -3.64 8.91 10.04
C MET A 1 -2.35 8.83 9.25
N VAL A 2 -1.51 9.86 9.31
CA VAL A 2 -0.21 9.96 8.60
C VAL A 2 0.86 10.39 9.59
N GLU A 3 2.11 10.56 9.11
CA GLU A 3 3.29 10.85 9.94
C GLU A 3 3.56 9.76 11.00
N ILE A 4 3.30 8.51 10.61
CA ILE A 4 3.40 7.34 11.49
C ILE A 4 4.60 6.51 11.07
N ALA A 5 5.56 6.32 11.98
CA ALA A 5 6.66 5.39 11.81
C ALA A 5 6.15 3.93 11.84
N TYR A 6 6.92 3.01 11.26
CA TYR A 6 6.52 1.60 11.22
C TYR A 6 6.24 0.99 12.61
N PRO A 7 7.09 1.21 13.64
CA PRO A 7 6.81 0.67 14.99
C PRO A 7 5.48 1.14 15.59
N ASP A 8 5.07 2.39 15.30
CA ASP A 8 3.80 2.93 15.81
C ASP A 8 2.60 2.26 15.12
N ALA A 9 2.71 2.06 13.79
CA ALA A 9 1.69 1.36 13.03
C ALA A 9 1.53 -0.11 13.50
N GLU A 10 2.64 -0.80 13.74
CA GLU A 10 2.66 -2.16 14.27
C GLU A 10 2.08 -2.24 15.68
N ALA A 11 2.47 -1.32 16.57
CA ALA A 11 1.96 -1.24 17.94
C ALA A 11 0.45 -0.99 17.97
N TYR A 12 -0.04 -0.05 17.15
CA TYR A 12 -1.49 0.18 17.01
C TYR A 12 -2.22 -1.06 16.49
N ALA A 13 -1.70 -1.68 15.44
CA ALA A 13 -2.32 -2.88 14.88
C ALA A 13 -2.44 -4.00 15.93
N LYS A 14 -1.37 -4.24 16.69
CA LYS A 14 -1.34 -5.22 17.79
C LYS A 14 -2.33 -4.86 18.90
N TRP A 15 -2.36 -3.61 19.35
CA TRP A 15 -3.33 -3.13 20.33
C TRP A 15 -4.78 -3.36 19.87
N ALA A 16 -5.07 -3.12 18.60
CA ALA A 16 -6.38 -3.35 17.99
C ALA A 16 -6.73 -4.84 17.78
N GLY A 17 -5.87 -5.78 18.20
CA GLY A 17 -6.03 -7.22 17.94
C GLY A 17 -5.97 -7.57 16.45
N LYS A 18 -5.08 -6.88 15.72
CA LYS A 18 -4.86 -6.99 14.29
C LYS A 18 -3.37 -7.06 13.99
N ARG A 19 -3.01 -6.99 12.72
CA ARG A 19 -1.63 -6.83 12.23
C ARG A 19 -1.60 -5.96 10.98
N LEU A 20 -0.42 -5.56 10.56
CA LEU A 20 -0.21 -4.98 9.23
C LEU A 20 -0.34 -6.09 8.16
N PRO A 21 -0.76 -5.77 6.94
CA PRO A 21 -0.78 -6.71 5.83
C PRO A 21 0.64 -7.05 5.38
N THR A 22 0.86 -8.26 4.87
CA THR A 22 2.01 -8.50 4.02
C THR A 22 1.85 -7.77 2.69
N GLU A 23 2.96 -7.56 1.97
CA GLU A 23 2.93 -6.95 0.65
C GLU A 23 2.02 -7.72 -0.32
N ALA A 24 2.09 -9.06 -0.29
CA ALA A 24 1.26 -9.92 -1.12
C ALA A 24 -0.24 -9.82 -0.76
N GLU A 25 -0.57 -9.72 0.53
CA GLU A 25 -1.95 -9.49 0.97
C GLU A 25 -2.46 -8.13 0.53
N PHE A 26 -1.62 -7.09 0.63
CA PHE A 26 -1.99 -5.76 0.14
C PHE A 26 -2.29 -5.79 -1.35
N GLU A 27 -1.39 -6.37 -2.17
CA GLU A 27 -1.59 -6.44 -3.62
C GLU A 27 -2.84 -7.24 -3.99
N PHE A 28 -3.05 -8.40 -3.37
CA PHE A 28 -4.27 -9.19 -3.57
C PHE A 28 -5.54 -8.37 -3.25
N ALA A 29 -5.53 -7.68 -2.12
CA ALA A 29 -6.63 -6.81 -1.71
C ALA A 29 -6.83 -5.62 -2.68
N ALA A 30 -5.74 -5.01 -3.12
CA ALA A 30 -5.76 -3.88 -4.06
C ALA A 30 -6.33 -4.28 -5.42
N ARG A 31 -5.99 -5.47 -5.93
CA ARG A 31 -6.53 -5.96 -7.21
C ARG A 31 -8.04 -6.16 -7.20
N GLY A 32 -8.66 -6.35 -6.05
CA GLY A 32 -10.12 -6.41 -5.95
C GLY A 32 -10.81 -7.46 -6.84
N GLY A 33 -10.12 -8.58 -7.14
CA GLY A 33 -10.57 -9.61 -8.06
C GLY A 33 -10.15 -9.43 -9.51
N LEU A 34 -9.53 -8.30 -9.88
CA LEU A 34 -9.02 -8.06 -11.23
C LEU A 34 -7.66 -8.76 -11.43
N SER A 35 -7.49 -9.43 -12.56
CA SER A 35 -6.23 -10.07 -12.97
C SER A 35 -5.60 -9.31 -14.12
N GLY A 36 -4.28 -9.10 -14.06
CA GLY A 36 -3.48 -8.50 -15.14
C GLY A 36 -3.78 -7.01 -15.43
N LYS A 37 -4.56 -6.33 -14.57
CA LYS A 37 -4.91 -4.93 -14.76
C LYS A 37 -3.84 -3.99 -14.20
N THR A 38 -3.70 -2.83 -14.84
CA THR A 38 -2.71 -1.81 -14.50
C THR A 38 -3.06 -1.12 -13.16
N TYR A 39 -4.32 -0.74 -13.01
CA TYR A 39 -4.82 -0.05 -11.82
C TYR A 39 -5.78 -0.94 -11.04
N VAL A 40 -6.05 -0.56 -9.80
CA VAL A 40 -7.01 -1.26 -8.93
C VAL A 40 -8.45 -1.21 -9.45
N TRP A 41 -8.72 -0.40 -10.47
CA TRP A 41 -10.02 -0.24 -11.13
C TRP A 41 -10.03 -0.67 -12.61
N GLY A 42 -8.90 -1.09 -13.20
CA GLY A 42 -8.82 -1.53 -14.61
C GLY A 42 -7.58 -1.04 -15.33
N ASP A 43 -7.69 -0.77 -16.64
CA ASP A 43 -6.53 -0.37 -17.47
C ASP A 43 -6.48 1.12 -17.81
N ALA A 44 -7.62 1.81 -17.79
CA ALA A 44 -7.65 3.25 -18.05
C ALA A 44 -7.40 4.04 -16.78
N PHE A 45 -6.46 5.00 -16.82
CA PHE A 45 -6.16 5.86 -15.66
C PHE A 45 -7.41 6.65 -15.22
N ARG A 46 -8.14 7.22 -16.18
CA ARG A 46 -9.38 7.96 -15.96
C ARG A 46 -10.51 7.37 -16.83
N PRO A 47 -11.14 6.28 -16.39
CA PRO A 47 -12.26 5.70 -17.13
C PRO A 47 -13.40 6.72 -17.20
N ASP A 48 -13.92 6.95 -18.42
CA ASP A 48 -14.96 7.96 -18.71
C ASP A 48 -14.62 9.37 -18.18
N GLY A 49 -13.33 9.71 -18.13
CA GLY A 49 -12.85 10.99 -17.60
C GLY A 49 -12.89 11.14 -16.08
N LYS A 50 -13.27 10.12 -15.33
CA LYS A 50 -13.40 10.16 -13.86
C LYS A 50 -12.08 9.90 -13.16
N TRP A 51 -11.82 10.67 -12.12
CA TRP A 51 -10.74 10.39 -11.18
C TRP A 51 -11.12 9.22 -10.29
N MET A 52 -10.21 8.25 -10.18
CA MET A 52 -10.45 7.01 -9.43
C MET A 52 -9.61 6.93 -8.15
N ALA A 53 -8.68 7.84 -7.96
CA ALA A 53 -7.80 7.94 -6.80
C ALA A 53 -7.29 9.36 -6.62
N ASN A 54 -6.94 9.74 -5.40
CA ASN A 54 -6.27 11.00 -5.09
C ASN A 54 -4.80 10.90 -5.49
N THR A 55 -4.41 11.68 -6.51
CA THR A 55 -3.07 11.71 -7.10
C THR A 55 -2.70 13.16 -7.43
N TRP A 56 -1.43 13.41 -7.69
CA TRP A 56 -0.98 14.75 -8.10
C TRP A 56 -1.39 15.07 -9.53
N GLN A 57 -1.97 16.27 -9.73
CA GLN A 57 -2.30 16.79 -11.06
C GLN A 57 -1.52 18.09 -11.32
N GLY A 58 -0.95 18.18 -12.53
CA GLY A 58 -0.14 19.33 -12.95
C GLY A 58 1.36 19.12 -12.81
N GLY A 59 2.11 20.20 -12.82
CA GLY A 59 3.58 20.16 -12.81
C GLY A 59 4.17 19.89 -11.43
N PHE A 60 4.61 18.64 -11.19
CA PHE A 60 5.28 18.27 -9.92
C PHE A 60 6.68 18.89 -9.82
N PRO A 61 7.12 19.41 -8.66
CA PRO A 61 6.37 19.61 -7.40
C PRO A 61 5.78 21.02 -7.25
N VAL A 62 5.63 21.75 -8.36
CA VAL A 62 5.39 23.20 -8.34
C VAL A 62 3.95 23.54 -7.95
N LYS A 63 2.99 22.86 -8.55
CA LYS A 63 1.58 23.12 -8.31
C LYS A 63 0.74 21.89 -8.56
N ASP A 64 -0.01 21.48 -7.55
CA ASP A 64 -1.11 20.54 -7.70
C ASP A 64 -2.35 21.32 -8.16
N ALA A 65 -2.96 20.89 -9.25
CA ALA A 65 -4.15 21.54 -9.81
C ALA A 65 -5.45 21.14 -9.07
N GLY A 66 -5.43 20.04 -8.29
CA GLY A 66 -6.61 19.57 -7.55
C GLY A 66 -7.78 19.16 -8.43
N GLU A 67 -7.51 18.66 -9.64
CA GLU A 67 -8.56 18.29 -10.61
C GLU A 67 -9.38 17.08 -10.13
N ASP A 68 -8.84 16.26 -9.24
CA ASP A 68 -9.53 15.14 -8.61
C ASP A 68 -10.45 15.57 -7.43
N GLY A 69 -10.45 16.87 -7.11
CA GLY A 69 -11.22 17.50 -6.06
C GLY A 69 -10.45 17.80 -4.79
N TYR A 70 -9.16 17.44 -4.73
CA TYR A 70 -8.35 17.58 -3.51
C TYR A 70 -6.96 18.14 -3.82
N ILE A 71 -6.44 18.93 -2.88
CA ILE A 71 -5.04 19.31 -2.79
C ILE A 71 -4.51 18.70 -1.48
N GLY A 72 -3.54 17.80 -1.59
CA GLY A 72 -3.07 17.03 -0.43
C GLY A 72 -3.94 15.82 -0.12
N ILE A 73 -4.09 15.49 1.17
CA ILE A 73 -4.82 14.29 1.61
C ILE A 73 -6.33 14.48 1.44
N ALA A 74 -6.97 13.53 0.77
CA ALA A 74 -8.43 13.44 0.70
C ALA A 74 -9.00 12.71 1.94
N PRO A 75 -10.24 13.02 2.35
CA PRO A 75 -10.97 12.18 3.29
C PRO A 75 -11.06 10.74 2.79
N VAL A 76 -10.98 9.77 3.71
CA VAL A 76 -11.10 8.36 3.32
C VAL A 76 -12.45 8.09 2.64
N LYS A 77 -12.45 7.19 1.64
CA LYS A 77 -13.63 6.82 0.84
C LYS A 77 -14.15 7.94 -0.08
N SER A 78 -13.33 8.92 -0.43
CA SER A 78 -13.68 9.94 -1.41
C SER A 78 -13.76 9.39 -2.84
N PHE A 79 -13.10 8.29 -3.11
CA PHE A 79 -13.06 7.62 -4.42
C PHE A 79 -13.76 6.26 -4.37
N PRO A 80 -14.12 5.67 -5.53
CA PRO A 80 -14.83 4.39 -5.58
C PRO A 80 -14.06 3.25 -4.91
N ALA A 81 -14.79 2.34 -4.28
CA ALA A 81 -14.22 1.09 -3.79
C ALA A 81 -13.83 0.16 -4.94
N ASN A 82 -12.83 -0.71 -4.71
CA ASN A 82 -12.52 -1.79 -5.64
C ASN A 82 -13.54 -2.94 -5.54
N GLY A 83 -13.36 -4.00 -6.33
CA GLY A 83 -14.28 -5.14 -6.39
C GLY A 83 -14.44 -5.94 -5.09
N TYR A 84 -13.56 -5.72 -4.11
CA TYR A 84 -13.68 -6.28 -2.75
C TYR A 84 -14.30 -5.28 -1.74
N GLY A 85 -14.79 -4.14 -2.19
CA GLY A 85 -15.36 -3.11 -1.32
C GLY A 85 -14.33 -2.33 -0.52
N LEU A 86 -13.05 -2.36 -0.93
CA LEU A 86 -11.96 -1.66 -0.27
C LEU A 86 -11.70 -0.31 -0.94
N TYR A 87 -11.55 0.72 -0.11
CA TYR A 87 -11.31 2.09 -0.53
C TYR A 87 -9.84 2.46 -0.41
N ASP A 88 -9.41 3.45 -1.18
CA ASP A 88 -8.10 4.08 -1.09
C ASP A 88 -6.94 3.07 -1.19
N MET A 89 -7.13 2.03 -2.01
CA MET A 89 -6.07 1.02 -2.27
C MET A 89 -5.01 1.55 -3.26
N ALA A 90 -5.24 2.71 -3.85
CA ALA A 90 -4.30 3.44 -4.71
C ALA A 90 -4.47 4.95 -4.49
N GLY A 91 -3.36 5.70 -4.51
CA GLY A 91 -3.34 7.13 -4.23
C GLY A 91 -3.57 7.46 -2.75
N ASN A 92 -3.89 8.70 -2.47
CA ASN A 92 -4.09 9.30 -1.17
C ASN A 92 -2.83 9.24 -0.28
N VAL A 93 -2.57 8.14 0.41
CA VAL A 93 -1.34 7.97 1.19
C VAL A 93 -0.75 6.58 0.97
N TRP A 94 0.57 6.48 0.98
CA TRP A 94 1.28 5.21 1.07
C TRP A 94 0.85 4.44 2.32
N GLU A 95 0.94 3.13 2.26
CA GLU A 95 0.58 2.29 3.39
C GLU A 95 1.66 1.26 3.71
N TRP A 96 2.04 1.20 4.98
CA TRP A 96 3.00 0.24 5.50
C TRP A 96 2.54 -1.21 5.32
N CYS A 97 3.45 -2.03 4.79
CA CYS A 97 3.35 -3.49 4.81
C CYS A 97 4.36 -4.09 5.81
N SER A 98 4.09 -5.31 6.27
CA SER A 98 4.96 -6.00 7.25
C SER A 98 6.29 -6.48 6.67
N ASP A 99 6.43 -6.52 5.35
CA ASP A 99 7.60 -7.06 4.67
C ASP A 99 8.81 -6.13 4.76
N TRP A 100 9.99 -6.69 5.01
CA TRP A 100 11.22 -5.99 4.75
C TRP A 100 11.35 -5.68 3.26
N TYR A 101 11.92 -4.52 2.95
CA TYR A 101 12.21 -4.19 1.55
C TYR A 101 13.49 -4.88 1.08
N ARG A 102 13.38 -5.58 -0.05
CA ARG A 102 14.49 -6.09 -0.87
C ARG A 102 14.12 -5.99 -2.34
N PRO A 103 14.95 -5.39 -3.20
CA PRO A 103 14.65 -5.30 -4.64
C PRO A 103 14.65 -6.67 -5.32
N ASP A 104 15.51 -7.59 -4.87
CA ASP A 104 15.74 -8.93 -5.42
C ASP A 104 14.79 -10.02 -4.87
N TYR A 105 13.85 -9.66 -4.01
CA TYR A 105 13.00 -10.65 -3.33
C TYR A 105 12.17 -11.49 -4.30
N TYR A 106 11.51 -10.85 -5.25
CA TYR A 106 10.65 -11.57 -6.20
C TYR A 106 11.44 -12.40 -7.21
N ASP A 107 12.62 -11.95 -7.60
CA ASP A 107 13.54 -12.76 -8.42
C ASP A 107 13.99 -14.03 -7.66
N THR A 108 14.30 -13.87 -6.37
CA THR A 108 14.65 -15.01 -5.50
C THR A 108 13.48 -15.97 -5.34
N VAL A 109 12.25 -15.47 -5.24
CA VAL A 109 11.05 -16.31 -5.17
C VAL A 109 10.80 -17.02 -6.50
N ALA A 110 10.94 -16.30 -7.62
CA ALA A 110 10.74 -16.86 -8.96
C ALA A 110 11.73 -17.99 -9.29
N THR A 111 12.99 -17.86 -8.89
CA THR A 111 14.02 -18.89 -9.11
C THR A 111 13.76 -20.19 -8.35
N LYS A 112 13.02 -20.15 -7.25
CA LYS A 112 12.61 -21.37 -6.52
C LYS A 112 11.55 -22.19 -7.28
N GLY A 113 10.89 -21.57 -8.25
CA GLY A 113 9.81 -22.17 -9.02
C GLY A 113 8.55 -22.49 -8.19
N GLY A 114 7.49 -22.90 -8.88
CA GLY A 114 6.22 -23.27 -8.22
C GLY A 114 5.44 -22.07 -7.69
N VAL A 115 4.49 -22.35 -6.79
CA VAL A 115 3.63 -21.33 -6.16
C VAL A 115 4.06 -21.12 -4.72
N THR A 116 4.51 -19.92 -4.39
CA THR A 116 4.79 -19.53 -3.01
C THR A 116 3.48 -19.23 -2.30
N ARG A 117 3.15 -20.01 -1.29
CA ARG A 117 1.92 -19.85 -0.50
C ARG A 117 2.18 -18.95 0.70
N ASN A 118 1.30 -17.95 0.90
CA ASN A 118 1.32 -17.02 2.03
C ASN A 118 2.72 -16.40 2.29
N PRO A 119 3.32 -15.73 1.30
CA PRO A 119 4.65 -15.16 1.44
C PRO A 119 4.66 -14.10 2.55
N GLN A 120 5.71 -14.14 3.39
CA GLN A 120 5.89 -13.24 4.53
C GLN A 120 6.97 -12.18 4.27
N GLY A 121 7.43 -12.06 3.04
CA GLY A 121 8.56 -11.21 2.69
C GLY A 121 9.93 -11.85 2.99
N PRO A 122 11.02 -11.11 2.76
CA PRO A 122 12.38 -11.56 3.06
C PRO A 122 12.68 -11.47 4.57
N ASP A 123 13.65 -12.26 5.04
CA ASP A 123 14.04 -12.31 6.46
C ASP A 123 14.83 -11.07 6.90
N SER A 124 15.40 -10.33 5.96
CA SER A 124 16.21 -9.14 6.24
C SER A 124 16.04 -8.06 5.17
N PRO A 125 16.19 -6.77 5.54
CA PRO A 125 16.14 -5.68 4.57
C PRO A 125 17.40 -5.65 3.70
N LEU A 126 17.25 -5.16 2.48
CA LEU A 126 18.35 -4.78 1.59
C LEU A 126 17.89 -3.60 0.72
N ASP A 127 18.63 -2.51 0.79
CA ASP A 127 18.55 -1.43 -0.18
C ASP A 127 19.95 -1.06 -0.65
N PRO A 128 20.37 -1.46 -1.87
CA PRO A 128 21.71 -1.17 -2.37
C PRO A 128 22.06 0.31 -2.45
N ALA A 129 21.06 1.18 -2.58
CA ALA A 129 21.24 2.63 -2.60
C ALA A 129 21.51 3.21 -1.20
N GLU A 130 20.99 2.56 -0.15
CA GLU A 130 21.11 3.01 1.24
C GLU A 130 21.32 1.77 2.15
N PRO A 131 22.50 1.12 2.08
CA PRO A 131 22.72 -0.20 2.66
C PRO A 131 22.70 -0.23 4.19
N ASN A 132 22.85 0.91 4.84
CA ASN A 132 22.81 1.05 6.30
C ASN A 132 21.39 1.26 6.84
N GLU A 133 20.42 1.55 5.96
CA GLU A 133 19.05 1.85 6.35
C GLU A 133 18.17 0.60 6.31
N LYS A 134 17.41 0.39 7.37
CA LYS A 134 16.41 -0.68 7.45
C LYS A 134 15.09 -0.17 6.91
N LYS A 135 14.63 -0.74 5.81
CA LYS A 135 13.40 -0.31 5.15
C LYS A 135 12.35 -1.40 5.09
N ARG A 136 11.12 -0.97 5.27
CA ARG A 136 9.93 -1.78 5.03
C ARG A 136 9.26 -1.37 3.71
N VAL A 137 8.50 -2.29 3.16
CA VAL A 137 7.68 -2.03 1.98
C VAL A 137 6.51 -1.13 2.35
N HIS A 138 6.19 -0.18 1.47
CA HIS A 138 4.91 0.50 1.45
C HIS A 138 4.29 0.46 0.06
N ARG A 139 2.97 0.49 -0.01
CA ARG A 139 2.20 0.24 -1.23
C ARG A 139 1.13 1.32 -1.45
N GLY A 140 0.57 1.33 -2.65
CA GLY A 140 -0.57 2.14 -3.03
C GLY A 140 -0.25 3.49 -3.67
N GLY A 141 0.93 4.04 -3.46
CA GLY A 141 1.23 5.42 -3.88
C GLY A 141 0.55 6.45 -2.99
N SER A 142 0.65 7.72 -3.33
CA SER A 142 0.08 8.81 -2.54
C SER A 142 -0.41 9.95 -3.43
N PHE A 143 -1.01 10.96 -2.81
CA PHE A 143 -1.40 12.21 -3.49
C PHE A 143 -0.22 12.96 -4.14
N LEU A 144 1.02 12.62 -3.80
CA LEU A 144 2.22 13.17 -4.45
C LEU A 144 2.65 12.40 -5.70
N CYS A 145 1.98 11.29 -6.03
CA CYS A 145 2.32 10.48 -7.18
C CYS A 145 1.62 10.96 -8.45
N ASN A 146 2.37 11.03 -9.55
CA ASN A 146 1.87 11.34 -10.89
C ASN A 146 2.65 10.56 -11.96
N GLU A 147 2.21 10.61 -13.20
CA GLU A 147 2.86 9.89 -14.30
C GLU A 147 4.30 10.39 -14.59
N GLN A 148 4.60 11.64 -14.31
CA GLN A 148 5.89 12.26 -14.60
C GLN A 148 6.99 11.87 -13.61
N TYR A 149 6.63 11.65 -12.33
CA TYR A 149 7.60 11.46 -11.25
C TYR A 149 7.43 10.12 -10.54
N CYS A 150 6.23 9.73 -10.21
CA CYS A 150 5.97 8.56 -9.36
C CYS A 150 4.63 7.91 -9.72
N SER A 151 4.58 7.02 -10.68
CA SER A 151 3.35 6.28 -11.03
C SER A 151 3.02 5.11 -10.10
N ARG A 152 3.42 5.18 -8.82
CA ARG A 152 3.33 4.04 -7.89
C ARG A 152 1.93 3.77 -7.30
N TYR A 153 0.90 4.43 -7.81
CA TYR A 153 -0.50 4.04 -7.70
C TYR A 153 -0.88 2.89 -8.67
N ILE A 154 0.04 2.49 -9.56
CA ILE A 154 -0.07 1.27 -10.37
C ILE A 154 0.05 0.05 -9.44
N VAL A 155 -0.86 -0.92 -9.58
CA VAL A 155 -1.09 -1.96 -8.58
C VAL A 155 0.12 -2.86 -8.32
N GLY A 156 0.97 -3.13 -9.30
CA GLY A 156 2.18 -3.97 -9.12
C GLY A 156 3.40 -3.23 -8.55
N THR A 157 3.31 -1.92 -8.31
CA THR A 157 4.46 -1.12 -7.91
C THR A 157 4.71 -1.14 -6.41
N ARG A 158 5.98 -0.96 -6.04
CA ARG A 158 6.46 -1.00 -4.66
C ARG A 158 7.10 0.32 -4.27
N GLY A 159 6.90 0.75 -3.04
CA GLY A 159 7.68 1.78 -2.37
C GLY A 159 8.50 1.19 -1.22
N LYS A 160 9.35 2.01 -0.65
CA LYS A 160 10.20 1.67 0.50
C LYS A 160 10.30 2.86 1.43
N GLY A 161 10.30 2.63 2.74
CA GLY A 161 10.48 3.65 3.77
C GLY A 161 11.36 3.16 4.90
N GLU A 162 12.18 4.07 5.43
CA GLU A 162 12.96 3.85 6.65
C GLU A 162 12.00 3.70 7.83
N VAL A 163 12.26 2.71 8.69
CA VAL A 163 11.27 2.24 9.70
C VAL A 163 10.96 3.25 10.80
N ASN A 164 11.90 4.15 11.13
CA ASN A 164 11.72 5.11 12.22
C ASN A 164 11.23 6.48 11.75
N THR A 165 10.94 6.63 10.44
CA THR A 165 10.53 7.89 9.85
C THR A 165 9.08 7.83 9.40
N GLY A 166 8.27 8.78 9.86
CA GLY A 166 6.94 9.06 9.33
C GLY A 166 6.99 10.18 8.29
N THR A 167 6.04 10.19 7.37
CA THR A 167 5.85 11.29 6.41
C THR A 167 4.38 11.67 6.30
N ASN A 168 4.12 12.90 5.83
CA ASN A 168 2.75 13.42 5.68
C ASN A 168 1.90 12.69 4.62
N HIS A 169 2.48 11.76 3.89
CA HIS A 169 1.83 10.98 2.85
C HIS A 169 2.00 9.46 3.05
N LEU A 170 2.31 9.03 4.27
CA LEU A 170 2.50 7.62 4.64
C LEU A 170 1.68 7.29 5.89
N GLY A 171 0.84 6.29 5.78
CA GLY A 171 -0.02 5.77 6.82
C GLY A 171 -0.05 4.24 6.81
N PHE A 172 -1.14 3.64 7.24
CA PHE A 172 -1.28 2.19 7.27
C PHE A 172 -2.75 1.76 7.34
N ARG A 173 -2.99 0.50 6.99
CA ARG A 173 -4.22 -0.24 7.30
C ARG A 173 -3.93 -1.51 8.06
N CYS A 174 -4.94 -2.03 8.75
CA CYS A 174 -4.82 -3.26 9.53
C CYS A 174 -5.63 -4.39 8.92
N VAL A 175 -5.11 -5.62 9.04
CA VAL A 175 -5.79 -6.84 8.65
C VAL A 175 -5.95 -7.79 9.86
N LYS A 176 -6.87 -8.74 9.78
CA LYS A 176 -7.02 -9.84 10.74
C LYS A 176 -6.66 -11.16 10.08
N SER A 177 -5.91 -11.99 10.78
CA SER A 177 -5.73 -13.38 10.39
C SER A 177 -7.00 -14.20 10.71
N PRO A 178 -7.27 -15.29 9.99
CA PRO A 178 -8.42 -16.17 10.28
C PRO A 178 -8.49 -16.63 11.74
N SER A 179 -7.33 -16.93 12.36
CA SER A 179 -7.24 -17.29 13.79
C SER A 179 -7.70 -16.15 14.72
N GLN A 180 -7.43 -14.89 14.37
CA GLN A 180 -7.88 -13.72 15.14
C GLN A 180 -9.39 -13.44 14.97
N ILE A 181 -9.99 -13.93 13.89
CA ILE A 181 -11.45 -13.87 13.67
C ILE A 181 -12.14 -14.94 14.51
N ALA A 182 -11.64 -16.17 14.48
CA ALA A 182 -12.20 -17.30 15.23
C ALA A 182 -12.19 -17.06 16.76
N ALA A 183 -11.14 -16.44 17.31
CA ALA A 183 -11.03 -16.18 18.74
C ALA A 183 -12.11 -15.22 19.30
N LYS A 184 -12.70 -14.35 18.46
CA LYS A 184 -13.83 -13.49 18.89
C LYS A 184 -15.18 -14.22 18.92
N THR A 185 -15.33 -15.28 18.16
CA THR A 185 -16.60 -16.05 18.11
C THR A 185 -16.75 -17.01 19.30
N THR A 186 -15.66 -17.39 19.94
CA THR A 186 -15.65 -18.30 21.10
C THR A 186 -15.65 -17.57 22.46
N GLY A 187 -15.55 -16.26 22.50
CA GLY A 187 -15.49 -15.45 23.72
C GLY A 187 -16.78 -14.70 24.08
N ALA A 188 -17.89 -15.02 23.44
CA ALA A 188 -19.21 -14.42 23.74
C ALA A 188 -20.12 -15.45 24.40
N PHE A 189 -19.86 -15.72 25.68
CA PHE A 189 -20.82 -16.28 26.65
C PHE A 189 -20.64 -15.60 27.99
#